data_6caa6880ebd9953406c95e724012e2f5
#
_entry.id   6caa6880ebd9953406c95e724012e2f5
#
_cell.length_a   1.000
_cell.length_b   1.000
_cell.length_c   1.000
_cell.angle_alpha   90.00
_cell.angle_beta   90.00
_cell.angle_gamma   90.00
#
_symmetry.space_group_name_H-M   'P 1'
#
loop_
_entity.id
_entity.type
_entity.pdbx_description
1 polymer ?
#
loop_
_entity_poly.entity_id
_entity_poly.type
_entity_poly.pdbx_seq_one_letter_code
_entity_poly.pdbx_strand_id
1 'polypeptide(L)'
;MELLQSPSLQALLIFSLFLIAILKIAKRGKTKNSTSNLPPGPWKLPIIGNLHQFVGSLPHHGLRDLAEIYGPLMYLMLGEVPTLVVSSAECAKEVMKTHDAIFELRPQTLATRILSYRGTTICFSPDGEYWRQLRKICTLELLSTKRVRSFQRIREEEVMKLIKRIASRPGSPINLTEEIYLCTYSITSRAAFGRKSIDHEKVMHIGKEALKVAGGFALADVFPSVKLLHVISGMRAKLEKLQKEADMILENIIKEHKEDKTTTKSQGEGEVEEDLVDVLLKYHDHSCLKFSLTVENIKAVIQDIFGAGSETSSTTVDWLMAEMIKNPRIMKMAQDEVREVFNRKGHVDETSIKDMKYLNLVIKETLRLHPAAPFLLPRECRETCEIAGYKIPVKTRVVINAWAIGRDAKYWTEPEIFYPERFLDSSVDYKGTNFEYIPFGAGRRMCPGIAYGLANMELQVALLLYNFDWKLPYEMKTEDLDMTEDFGITVRRKENLHLVPTPYYPAPITRP
;
A
#
# COMPACT_ATOMS: atom_id res chain seq x y z
N MET A 1 -18.98 23.01 -19.37
CA MET A 1 -19.67 22.11 -18.39
C MET A 1 -21.20 22.10 -18.64
N GLU A 2 -21.78 23.09 -19.27
CA GLU A 2 -23.23 23.17 -19.57
C GLU A 2 -23.72 22.26 -20.71
N LEU A 3 -22.88 21.86 -21.64
CA LEU A 3 -23.26 20.97 -22.76
C LEU A 3 -23.63 19.53 -22.33
N LEU A 4 -23.17 19.05 -21.17
CA LEU A 4 -23.51 17.71 -20.63
C LEU A 4 -24.83 17.68 -19.84
N GLN A 5 -25.46 18.81 -19.59
CA GLN A 5 -26.73 18.90 -18.86
C GLN A 5 -27.96 18.98 -19.80
N SER A 6 -27.75 18.98 -21.10
CA SER A 6 -28.89 18.95 -22.02
C SER A 6 -29.53 17.56 -22.01
N PRO A 7 -30.87 17.46 -21.79
CA PRO A 7 -31.60 16.20 -21.77
C PRO A 7 -31.44 15.40 -23.07
N SER A 8 -31.26 16.10 -24.20
CA SER A 8 -31.03 15.51 -25.51
C SER A 8 -29.69 14.78 -25.64
N LEU A 9 -28.62 15.33 -25.03
CA LEU A 9 -27.27 14.70 -25.04
C LEU A 9 -27.21 13.47 -24.14
N GLN A 10 -27.87 13.52 -22.99
CA GLN A 10 -28.02 12.39 -22.09
C GLN A 10 -28.83 11.25 -22.74
N ALA A 11 -29.95 11.57 -23.44
CA ALA A 11 -30.72 10.62 -24.19
C ALA A 11 -29.93 9.99 -25.35
N LEU A 12 -29.10 10.79 -26.05
CA LEU A 12 -28.25 10.30 -27.13
C LEU A 12 -27.15 9.36 -26.61
N LEU A 13 -26.58 9.66 -25.46
CA LEU A 13 -25.61 8.82 -24.79
C LEU A 13 -26.20 7.48 -24.33
N ILE A 14 -27.39 7.54 -23.71
CA ILE A 14 -28.13 6.34 -23.28
C ILE A 14 -28.51 5.49 -24.51
N PHE A 15 -29.00 6.11 -25.59
CA PHE A 15 -29.34 5.43 -26.84
C PHE A 15 -28.10 4.81 -27.50
N SER A 16 -26.97 5.52 -27.53
CA SER A 16 -25.69 4.99 -28.06
C SER A 16 -25.16 3.80 -27.24
N LEU A 17 -25.27 3.87 -25.94
CA LEU A 17 -24.91 2.76 -25.05
C LEU A 17 -25.84 1.56 -25.26
N PHE A 18 -27.14 1.81 -25.45
CA PHE A 18 -28.16 0.78 -25.76
C PHE A 18 -27.86 0.11 -27.10
N LEU A 19 -27.55 0.89 -28.15
CA LEU A 19 -27.21 0.39 -29.48
C LEU A 19 -25.92 -0.46 -29.46
N ILE A 20 -24.87 -0.01 -28.72
CA ILE A 20 -23.65 -0.77 -28.51
C ILE A 20 -23.93 -2.07 -27.75
N ALA A 21 -24.85 -2.03 -26.78
CA ALA A 21 -25.34 -3.20 -26.06
C ALA A 21 -25.97 -4.24 -27.01
N ILE A 22 -26.91 -3.80 -27.86
CA ILE A 22 -27.56 -4.67 -28.83
C ILE A 22 -26.55 -5.28 -29.81
N LEU A 23 -25.61 -4.48 -30.32
CA LEU A 23 -24.56 -4.96 -31.24
C LEU A 23 -23.62 -5.97 -30.58
N LYS A 24 -23.25 -5.76 -29.31
CA LYS A 24 -22.47 -6.74 -28.55
C LYS A 24 -23.25 -8.02 -28.25
N ILE A 25 -24.52 -7.93 -27.95
CA ILE A 25 -25.40 -9.11 -27.74
C ILE A 25 -25.55 -9.90 -29.05
N ALA A 26 -25.77 -9.23 -30.17
CA ALA A 26 -25.92 -9.86 -31.49
C ALA A 26 -24.59 -10.55 -31.94
N LYS A 27 -23.41 -9.98 -31.64
CA LYS A 27 -22.13 -10.62 -31.92
C LYS A 27 -21.83 -11.80 -31.01
N ARG A 28 -22.30 -11.82 -29.76
CA ARG A 28 -22.09 -12.92 -28.79
C ARG A 28 -22.92 -14.18 -29.12
N GLY A 29 -24.02 -14.05 -29.84
CA GLY A 29 -24.81 -15.21 -30.26
C GLY A 29 -24.11 -16.18 -31.21
N LYS A 30 -22.92 -15.86 -31.72
CA LYS A 30 -22.14 -16.69 -32.65
C LYS A 30 -20.88 -17.37 -32.06
N THR A 31 -20.54 -17.10 -30.80
CA THR A 31 -19.41 -17.82 -30.17
C THR A 31 -19.94 -19.08 -29.50
N LYS A 32 -19.63 -20.23 -30.13
CA LYS A 32 -19.87 -21.58 -29.59
C LYS A 32 -19.38 -21.62 -28.11
N ASN A 33 -20.26 -22.12 -27.24
CA ASN A 33 -19.92 -22.56 -25.89
C ASN A 33 -18.78 -23.58 -25.95
N SER A 34 -17.54 -23.13 -25.82
CA SER A 34 -16.51 -24.02 -25.30
C SER A 34 -16.78 -24.11 -23.82
N THR A 35 -17.13 -25.25 -23.31
CA THR A 35 -17.20 -25.60 -21.89
C THR A 35 -15.79 -25.49 -21.32
N SER A 36 -15.30 -24.25 -21.15
CA SER A 36 -14.06 -24.02 -20.42
C SER A 36 -14.39 -24.24 -18.94
N ASN A 37 -13.68 -25.18 -18.29
CA ASN A 37 -13.77 -25.41 -16.84
C ASN A 37 -13.23 -24.19 -16.09
N LEU A 38 -14.02 -23.08 -16.09
CA LEU A 38 -13.69 -21.85 -15.38
C LEU A 38 -14.15 -21.94 -13.93
N PRO A 39 -13.48 -21.23 -12.99
CA PRO A 39 -13.98 -21.13 -11.62
C PRO A 39 -15.41 -20.59 -11.56
N PRO A 40 -16.19 -20.97 -10.52
CA PRO A 40 -17.55 -20.47 -10.34
C PRO A 40 -17.57 -18.95 -10.13
N GLY A 41 -18.77 -18.37 -10.20
CA GLY A 41 -18.97 -16.97 -9.93
C GLY A 41 -20.44 -16.58 -10.12
N PRO A 42 -20.84 -15.38 -9.64
CA PRO A 42 -22.20 -14.89 -9.77
C PRO A 42 -22.62 -14.71 -11.24
N TRP A 43 -23.90 -14.70 -11.49
CA TRP A 43 -24.43 -14.39 -12.81
C TRP A 43 -23.98 -13.00 -13.28
N LYS A 44 -23.73 -12.85 -14.56
CA LYS A 44 -23.19 -11.65 -15.17
C LYS A 44 -24.22 -10.94 -16.05
N LEU A 45 -24.34 -9.63 -15.87
CA LEU A 45 -25.17 -8.79 -16.75
C LEU A 45 -24.47 -8.58 -18.11
N PRO A 46 -25.26 -8.39 -19.20
CA PRO A 46 -24.68 -7.92 -20.46
C PRO A 46 -23.90 -6.62 -20.26
N ILE A 47 -22.76 -6.47 -20.94
CA ILE A 47 -21.87 -5.30 -20.94
C ILE A 47 -21.11 -5.13 -19.62
N ILE A 48 -21.80 -4.88 -18.50
CA ILE A 48 -21.16 -4.56 -17.23
C ILE A 48 -20.63 -5.80 -16.49
N GLY A 49 -21.03 -6.99 -16.92
CA GLY A 49 -20.58 -8.22 -16.25
C GLY A 49 -21.04 -8.29 -14.80
N ASN A 50 -20.09 -8.45 -13.90
CA ASN A 50 -20.34 -8.58 -12.46
C ASN A 50 -20.19 -7.25 -11.69
N LEU A 51 -20.01 -6.10 -12.34
CA LEU A 51 -19.85 -4.81 -11.65
C LEU A 51 -21.02 -4.44 -10.74
N HIS A 52 -22.23 -4.90 -11.06
CA HIS A 52 -23.42 -4.67 -10.24
C HIS A 52 -23.33 -5.30 -8.84
N GLN A 53 -22.46 -6.29 -8.65
CA GLN A 53 -22.24 -6.96 -7.35
C GLN A 53 -21.48 -6.08 -6.33
N PHE A 54 -20.87 -4.97 -6.78
CA PHE A 54 -20.09 -4.07 -5.93
C PHE A 54 -20.86 -2.81 -5.52
N VAL A 55 -22.12 -2.70 -5.88
CA VAL A 55 -22.93 -1.53 -5.53
C VAL A 55 -23.25 -1.55 -4.04
N GLY A 56 -22.86 -0.48 -3.34
CA GLY A 56 -23.12 -0.32 -1.90
C GLY A 56 -22.14 -1.01 -0.95
N SER A 57 -21.09 -1.67 -1.46
CA SER A 57 -20.05 -2.31 -0.65
C SER A 57 -18.65 -1.91 -1.10
N LEU A 58 -17.70 -1.91 -0.17
CA LEU A 58 -16.30 -1.78 -0.52
C LEU A 58 -15.84 -3.04 -1.27
N PRO A 59 -15.00 -2.94 -2.32
CA PRO A 59 -14.67 -4.06 -3.17
C PRO A 59 -14.12 -5.29 -2.43
N HIS A 60 -13.28 -5.11 -1.40
CA HIS A 60 -12.69 -6.23 -0.66
C HIS A 60 -13.70 -6.93 0.26
N HIS A 61 -14.68 -6.21 0.81
CA HIS A 61 -15.80 -6.78 1.54
C HIS A 61 -16.73 -7.54 0.60
N GLY A 62 -17.19 -6.90 -0.48
CA GLY A 62 -18.09 -7.54 -1.44
C GLY A 62 -17.50 -8.78 -2.09
N LEU A 63 -16.19 -8.81 -2.34
CA LEU A 63 -15.51 -10.00 -2.86
C LEU A 63 -15.39 -11.12 -1.82
N ARG A 64 -15.24 -10.80 -0.52
CA ARG A 64 -15.32 -11.81 0.55
C ARG A 64 -16.71 -12.42 0.60
N ASP A 65 -17.74 -11.58 0.65
CA ASP A 65 -19.13 -12.04 0.78
C ASP A 65 -19.54 -12.91 -0.43
N LEU A 66 -19.06 -12.57 -1.62
CA LEU A 66 -19.25 -13.42 -2.81
C LEU A 66 -18.46 -14.73 -2.70
N ALA A 67 -17.28 -14.73 -2.11
CA ALA A 67 -16.46 -15.94 -1.94
C ALA A 67 -17.08 -16.92 -0.96
N GLU A 68 -17.87 -16.47 0.01
CA GLU A 68 -18.65 -17.35 0.92
C GLU A 68 -19.75 -18.11 0.16
N ILE A 69 -20.30 -17.50 -0.91
CA ILE A 69 -21.39 -18.10 -1.70
C ILE A 69 -20.83 -18.97 -2.83
N TYR A 70 -19.83 -18.52 -3.56
CA TYR A 70 -19.35 -19.15 -4.80
C TYR A 70 -18.03 -19.89 -4.64
N GLY A 71 -17.41 -19.82 -3.46
CA GLY A 71 -16.14 -20.45 -3.16
C GLY A 71 -14.96 -19.49 -3.25
N PRO A 72 -13.79 -19.87 -2.68
CA PRO A 72 -12.64 -19.01 -2.50
C PRO A 72 -11.88 -18.67 -3.78
N LEU A 73 -12.19 -19.32 -4.89
CA LEU A 73 -11.64 -19.07 -6.21
C LEU A 73 -12.79 -18.77 -7.17
N MET A 74 -12.93 -17.52 -7.58
CA MET A 74 -14.03 -17.05 -8.44
C MET A 74 -13.53 -16.43 -9.72
N TYR A 75 -14.33 -16.61 -10.80
CA TYR A 75 -14.06 -15.96 -12.07
C TYR A 75 -15.15 -14.95 -12.41
N LEU A 76 -14.78 -13.67 -12.41
CA LEU A 76 -15.68 -12.55 -12.65
C LEU A 76 -15.38 -11.88 -14.00
N MET A 77 -16.38 -11.23 -14.56
CA MET A 77 -16.21 -10.29 -15.65
C MET A 77 -16.50 -8.89 -15.12
N LEU A 78 -15.45 -8.10 -14.92
CA LEU A 78 -15.58 -6.70 -14.51
C LEU A 78 -15.58 -5.82 -15.77
N GLY A 79 -16.77 -5.54 -16.29
CA GLY A 79 -16.91 -4.95 -17.63
C GLY A 79 -16.31 -5.86 -18.70
N GLU A 80 -15.22 -5.43 -19.33
CA GLU A 80 -14.50 -6.19 -20.35
C GLU A 80 -13.35 -7.04 -19.78
N VAL A 81 -13.01 -6.88 -18.49
CA VAL A 81 -11.81 -7.46 -17.88
C VAL A 81 -12.15 -8.76 -17.16
N PRO A 82 -11.67 -9.91 -17.68
CA PRO A 82 -11.73 -11.16 -16.95
C PRO A 82 -10.86 -11.09 -15.70
N THR A 83 -11.45 -11.43 -14.56
CA THR A 83 -10.81 -11.28 -13.26
C THR A 83 -10.97 -12.55 -12.45
N LEU A 84 -9.85 -13.14 -12.04
CA LEU A 84 -9.78 -14.22 -11.05
C LEU A 84 -9.65 -13.60 -9.66
N VAL A 85 -10.55 -13.96 -8.77
CA VAL A 85 -10.52 -13.55 -7.36
C VAL A 85 -10.09 -14.72 -6.51
N VAL A 86 -9.08 -14.50 -5.69
CA VAL A 86 -8.46 -15.48 -4.80
C VAL A 86 -8.69 -15.04 -3.36
N SER A 87 -9.45 -15.82 -2.59
CA SER A 87 -9.84 -15.49 -1.22
C SER A 87 -9.49 -16.59 -0.19
N SER A 88 -8.63 -17.57 -0.55
CA SER A 88 -8.09 -18.55 0.40
C SER A 88 -6.58 -18.67 0.34
N ALA A 89 -6.00 -19.14 1.45
CA ALA A 89 -4.57 -19.38 1.59
C ALA A 89 -4.04 -20.40 0.57
N GLU A 90 -4.79 -21.47 0.31
CA GLU A 90 -4.40 -22.52 -0.62
C GLU A 90 -4.31 -21.99 -2.06
N CYS A 91 -5.35 -21.32 -2.53
CA CYS A 91 -5.36 -20.74 -3.87
C CYS A 91 -4.31 -19.62 -4.01
N ALA A 92 -4.10 -18.83 -2.96
CA ALA A 92 -3.04 -17.82 -2.92
C ALA A 92 -1.65 -18.46 -3.05
N LYS A 93 -1.42 -19.62 -2.39
CA LYS A 93 -0.18 -20.39 -2.52
C LYS A 93 0.03 -20.90 -3.94
N GLU A 94 -1.02 -21.41 -4.59
CA GLU A 94 -0.93 -21.85 -5.99
C GLU A 94 -0.51 -20.69 -6.91
N VAL A 95 -1.17 -19.54 -6.78
CA VAL A 95 -0.88 -18.36 -7.61
C VAL A 95 0.47 -17.74 -7.33
N MET A 96 0.86 -17.59 -6.06
CA MET A 96 2.04 -16.80 -5.68
C MET A 96 3.31 -17.61 -5.44
N LYS A 97 3.21 -18.96 -5.41
CA LYS A 97 4.36 -19.84 -5.20
C LYS A 97 4.45 -20.90 -6.28
N THR A 98 3.43 -21.73 -6.44
CA THR A 98 3.48 -22.87 -7.40
C THR A 98 3.53 -22.39 -8.85
N HIS A 99 2.68 -21.43 -9.20
CA HIS A 99 2.56 -20.87 -10.55
C HIS A 99 3.07 -19.41 -10.65
N ASP A 100 3.95 -18.98 -9.72
CA ASP A 100 4.40 -17.59 -9.60
C ASP A 100 4.90 -16.98 -10.90
N ALA A 101 5.65 -17.77 -11.72
CA ALA A 101 6.15 -17.33 -13.03
C ALA A 101 5.03 -17.04 -14.06
N ILE A 102 3.87 -17.70 -13.92
CA ILE A 102 2.72 -17.48 -14.80
C ILE A 102 1.98 -16.21 -14.41
N PHE A 103 1.94 -15.88 -13.10
CA PHE A 103 1.20 -14.76 -12.54
C PHE A 103 2.07 -13.56 -12.14
N GLU A 104 3.27 -13.46 -12.65
CA GLU A 104 4.20 -12.36 -12.32
C GLU A 104 3.92 -11.05 -13.07
N LEU A 105 3.14 -11.10 -14.16
CA LEU A 105 2.81 -9.90 -14.92
C LEU A 105 1.89 -8.95 -14.14
N ARG A 106 1.94 -7.68 -14.53
CA ARG A 106 1.08 -6.63 -13.99
C ARG A 106 0.12 -6.11 -15.05
N PRO A 107 -1.17 -6.02 -14.75
CA PRO A 107 -2.14 -5.45 -15.69
C PRO A 107 -1.83 -3.98 -15.94
N GLN A 108 -1.88 -3.59 -17.19
CA GLN A 108 -1.58 -2.22 -17.64
C GLN A 108 -2.88 -1.40 -17.70
N THR A 109 -3.29 -0.86 -16.55
CA THR A 109 -4.40 0.11 -16.47
C THR A 109 -3.97 1.48 -16.99
N LEU A 110 -4.92 2.41 -17.17
CA LEU A 110 -4.59 3.79 -17.53
C LEU A 110 -3.70 4.44 -16.47
N ALA A 111 -4.05 4.25 -15.19
CA ALA A 111 -3.30 4.79 -14.05
C ALA A 111 -1.88 4.23 -14.00
N THR A 112 -1.71 2.90 -14.09
CA THR A 112 -0.37 2.31 -14.05
C THR A 112 0.50 2.76 -15.21
N ARG A 113 -0.06 2.90 -16.41
CA ARG A 113 0.71 3.37 -17.59
C ARG A 113 1.20 4.80 -17.45
N ILE A 114 0.41 5.69 -16.87
CA ILE A 114 0.78 7.10 -16.71
C ILE A 114 1.71 7.26 -15.49
N LEU A 115 1.29 6.77 -14.32
CA LEU A 115 1.99 6.99 -13.06
C LEU A 115 3.28 6.17 -12.91
N SER A 116 3.44 5.07 -13.64
CA SER A 116 4.62 4.20 -13.53
C SER A 116 5.65 4.40 -14.63
N TYR A 117 5.74 5.56 -15.25
CA TYR A 117 6.65 5.81 -16.37
C TYR A 117 6.55 4.70 -17.42
N ARG A 118 5.33 4.43 -17.89
CA ARG A 118 5.00 3.38 -18.87
C ARG A 118 5.35 1.95 -18.41
N GLY A 119 5.32 1.70 -17.11
CA GLY A 119 5.59 0.40 -16.54
C GLY A 119 7.07 0.14 -16.28
N THR A 120 7.90 1.17 -16.07
CA THR A 120 9.32 1.02 -15.74
C THR A 120 9.59 1.02 -14.24
N THR A 121 8.58 1.20 -13.39
CA THR A 121 8.69 1.11 -11.94
C THR A 121 8.91 -0.33 -11.48
N ILE A 122 9.47 -0.52 -10.28
CA ILE A 122 9.67 -1.86 -9.69
C ILE A 122 8.33 -2.57 -9.41
N CYS A 123 7.28 -1.79 -9.11
CA CYS A 123 5.95 -2.32 -8.81
C CYS A 123 5.23 -2.85 -10.05
N PHE A 124 5.36 -2.18 -11.20
CA PHE A 124 4.55 -2.43 -12.40
C PHE A 124 5.33 -2.89 -13.63
N SER A 125 6.66 -2.89 -13.59
CA SER A 125 7.47 -3.44 -14.68
C SER A 125 7.19 -4.94 -14.87
N PRO A 126 7.04 -5.42 -16.13
CA PRO A 126 6.94 -6.85 -16.39
C PRO A 126 8.23 -7.57 -15.96
N ASP A 127 8.12 -8.87 -15.68
CA ASP A 127 9.32 -9.69 -15.44
C ASP A 127 10.18 -9.74 -16.70
N GLY A 128 11.47 -9.56 -16.48
CA GLY A 128 12.49 -9.54 -17.50
C GLY A 128 13.83 -9.19 -16.88
N GLU A 129 14.88 -9.10 -17.69
CA GLU A 129 16.23 -8.78 -17.21
C GLU A 129 16.25 -7.41 -16.51
N TYR A 130 15.56 -6.41 -17.09
CA TYR A 130 15.40 -5.07 -16.51
C TYR A 130 14.84 -5.14 -15.09
N TRP A 131 13.66 -5.76 -14.92
CA TRP A 131 13.00 -5.84 -13.61
C TRP A 131 13.85 -6.60 -12.59
N ARG A 132 14.49 -7.70 -12.97
CA ARG A 132 15.33 -8.50 -12.06
C ARG A 132 16.52 -7.71 -11.56
N GLN A 133 17.19 -6.96 -12.43
CA GLN A 133 18.31 -6.10 -12.04
C GLN A 133 17.83 -4.95 -11.16
N LEU A 134 16.75 -4.29 -11.54
CA LEU A 134 16.16 -3.21 -10.74
C LEU A 134 15.75 -3.70 -9.35
N ARG A 135 15.09 -4.86 -9.30
CA ARG A 135 14.71 -5.52 -8.04
C ARG A 135 15.92 -5.82 -7.17
N LYS A 136 17.01 -6.30 -7.78
CA LYS A 136 18.26 -6.58 -7.08
C LYS A 136 18.85 -5.32 -6.45
N ILE A 137 18.93 -4.21 -7.20
CA ILE A 137 19.40 -2.92 -6.69
C ILE A 137 18.53 -2.48 -5.51
N CYS A 138 17.21 -2.47 -5.69
CA CYS A 138 16.29 -2.06 -4.63
C CYS A 138 16.44 -2.90 -3.37
N THR A 139 16.58 -4.21 -3.50
CA THR A 139 16.65 -5.12 -2.35
C THR A 139 17.98 -5.06 -1.65
N LEU A 140 19.10 -4.98 -2.37
CA LEU A 140 20.44 -5.07 -1.79
C LEU A 140 20.98 -3.71 -1.36
N GLU A 141 20.74 -2.67 -2.18
CA GLU A 141 21.39 -1.37 -1.96
C GLU A 141 20.45 -0.35 -1.28
N LEU A 142 19.15 -0.41 -1.53
CA LEU A 142 18.22 0.60 -1.04
C LEU A 142 17.42 0.16 0.19
N LEU A 143 17.01 -1.12 0.24
CA LEU A 143 16.06 -1.64 1.25
C LEU A 143 16.63 -2.81 2.06
N SER A 144 17.94 -3.08 1.96
CA SER A 144 18.59 -4.09 2.81
C SER A 144 18.57 -3.66 4.28
N THR A 145 18.61 -4.63 5.19
CA THR A 145 18.65 -4.36 6.64
C THR A 145 19.80 -3.43 7.03
N LYS A 146 20.96 -3.54 6.35
CA LYS A 146 22.09 -2.63 6.57
C LYS A 146 21.74 -1.19 6.22
N ARG A 147 21.11 -0.99 5.05
CA ARG A 147 20.70 0.35 4.58
C ARG A 147 19.57 0.91 5.45
N VAL A 148 18.60 0.11 5.83
CA VAL A 148 17.54 0.52 6.75
C VAL A 148 18.11 0.99 8.09
N ARG A 149 19.12 0.30 8.61
CA ARG A 149 19.82 0.72 9.85
C ARG A 149 20.60 2.03 9.69
N SER A 150 21.19 2.32 8.54
CA SER A 150 21.88 3.61 8.33
C SER A 150 20.91 4.79 8.42
N PHE A 151 19.63 4.61 8.16
CA PHE A 151 18.62 5.64 8.33
C PHE A 151 18.04 5.76 9.75
N GLN A 152 18.58 5.03 10.73
CA GLN A 152 18.10 5.08 12.13
C GLN A 152 18.08 6.50 12.67
N ARG A 153 19.14 7.26 12.52
CA ARG A 153 19.23 8.64 12.99
C ARG A 153 18.14 9.53 12.38
N ILE A 154 17.85 9.35 11.10
CA ILE A 154 16.78 10.09 10.42
C ILE A 154 15.43 9.78 11.07
N ARG A 155 15.14 8.49 11.32
CA ARG A 155 13.90 8.08 11.97
C ARG A 155 13.78 8.67 13.38
N GLU A 156 14.80 8.55 14.18
CA GLU A 156 14.82 9.07 15.55
C GLU A 156 14.59 10.59 15.58
N GLU A 157 15.27 11.33 14.71
CA GLU A 157 15.10 12.79 14.63
C GLU A 157 13.67 13.19 14.21
N GLU A 158 13.09 12.54 13.20
CA GLU A 158 11.74 12.89 12.70
C GLU A 158 10.65 12.46 13.67
N VAL A 159 10.78 11.30 14.31
CA VAL A 159 9.82 10.87 15.34
C VAL A 159 9.93 11.77 16.57
N MET A 160 11.13 12.21 16.98
CA MET A 160 11.27 13.20 18.05
C MET A 160 10.63 14.55 17.70
N LYS A 161 10.65 14.96 16.42
CA LYS A 161 9.90 16.15 15.98
C LYS A 161 8.38 15.94 16.10
N LEU A 162 7.88 14.76 15.74
CA LEU A 162 6.48 14.38 15.95
C LEU A 162 6.11 14.50 17.42
N ILE A 163 6.88 13.89 18.33
CA ILE A 163 6.63 13.93 19.77
C ILE A 163 6.62 15.39 20.28
N LYS A 164 7.56 16.23 19.86
CA LYS A 164 7.61 17.64 20.25
C LYS A 164 6.39 18.44 19.77
N ARG A 165 5.93 18.21 18.51
CA ARG A 165 4.72 18.87 17.99
C ARG A 165 3.48 18.48 18.79
N ILE A 166 3.34 17.20 19.13
CA ILE A 166 2.23 16.72 19.97
C ILE A 166 2.31 17.29 21.38
N ALA A 167 3.50 17.26 22.00
CA ALA A 167 3.72 17.76 23.34
C ALA A 167 3.50 19.27 23.48
N SER A 168 3.57 20.05 22.41
CA SER A 168 3.28 21.48 22.42
C SER A 168 1.78 21.81 22.54
N ARG A 169 0.91 20.81 22.45
CA ARG A 169 -0.56 20.96 22.50
C ARG A 169 -1.20 20.02 23.54
N PRO A 170 -0.74 20.05 24.81
CA PRO A 170 -1.22 19.12 25.83
C PRO A 170 -2.71 19.37 26.13
N GLY A 171 -3.47 18.29 26.29
CA GLY A 171 -4.89 18.35 26.64
C GLY A 171 -5.81 18.91 25.57
N SER A 172 -5.30 19.26 24.39
CA SER A 172 -6.10 19.72 23.25
C SER A 172 -6.22 18.62 22.19
N PRO A 173 -7.38 18.48 21.53
CA PRO A 173 -7.53 17.54 20.42
C PRO A 173 -6.54 17.83 19.29
N ILE A 174 -5.85 16.79 18.83
CA ILE A 174 -4.95 16.86 17.68
C ILE A 174 -5.42 15.91 16.59
N ASN A 175 -5.12 16.22 15.35
CA ASN A 175 -5.29 15.30 14.21
C ASN A 175 -4.07 14.36 14.15
N LEU A 176 -4.15 13.22 14.84
CA LEU A 176 -3.03 12.28 14.91
C LEU A 176 -2.74 11.64 13.54
N THR A 177 -3.76 11.40 12.72
CA THR A 177 -3.57 10.91 11.34
C THR A 177 -2.60 11.81 10.58
N GLU A 178 -2.84 13.13 10.52
CA GLU A 178 -1.95 14.05 9.79
C GLU A 178 -0.54 14.09 10.37
N GLU A 179 -0.40 14.05 11.70
CA GLU A 179 0.91 14.05 12.37
C GLU A 179 1.72 12.78 12.03
N ILE A 180 1.06 11.60 11.99
CA ILE A 180 1.69 10.33 11.59
C ILE A 180 2.13 10.39 10.12
N TYR A 181 1.25 10.84 9.23
CA TYR A 181 1.56 10.95 7.81
C TYR A 181 2.74 11.91 7.58
N LEU A 182 2.71 13.10 8.18
CA LEU A 182 3.81 14.06 8.08
C LEU A 182 5.14 13.48 8.56
N CYS A 183 5.14 12.76 9.69
CA CYS A 183 6.34 12.12 10.21
C CYS A 183 6.89 11.06 9.23
N THR A 184 6.03 10.16 8.76
CA THR A 184 6.44 9.06 7.87
C THR A 184 6.94 9.58 6.52
N TYR A 185 6.25 10.58 5.95
CA TYR A 185 6.69 11.24 4.71
C TYR A 185 8.01 11.98 4.91
N SER A 186 8.25 12.62 6.06
CA SER A 186 9.52 13.27 6.37
C SER A 186 10.68 12.28 6.50
N ILE A 187 10.45 11.14 7.15
CA ILE A 187 11.45 10.05 7.24
C ILE A 187 11.82 9.57 5.84
N THR A 188 10.81 9.23 5.03
CA THR A 188 11.05 8.69 3.68
C THR A 188 11.70 9.72 2.76
N SER A 189 11.27 10.98 2.86
CA SER A 189 11.88 12.08 2.11
C SER A 189 13.37 12.26 2.42
N ARG A 190 13.71 12.27 3.71
CA ARG A 190 15.11 12.41 4.13
C ARG A 190 15.95 11.19 3.77
N ALA A 191 15.39 9.98 3.87
CA ALA A 191 16.09 8.76 3.48
C ALA A 191 16.31 8.69 1.96
N ALA A 192 15.35 9.17 1.16
CA ALA A 192 15.38 9.14 -0.29
C ALA A 192 16.19 10.28 -0.91
N PHE A 193 16.12 11.48 -0.33
CA PHE A 193 16.58 12.75 -0.93
C PHE A 193 17.55 13.52 -0.03
N GLY A 194 18.00 12.97 1.09
CA GLY A 194 18.87 13.64 2.04
C GLY A 194 18.17 14.82 2.75
N ARG A 195 18.85 15.97 2.83
CA ARG A 195 18.36 17.17 3.53
C ARG A 195 17.62 18.14 2.62
N LYS A 196 17.23 17.74 1.41
CA LYS A 196 16.59 18.63 0.45
C LYS A 196 15.23 19.09 0.97
N SER A 197 14.94 20.37 0.74
CA SER A 197 13.64 20.94 1.08
C SER A 197 12.60 20.48 0.06
N ILE A 198 11.57 19.78 0.52
CA ILE A 198 10.45 19.35 -0.31
C ILE A 198 9.17 19.90 0.30
N ASP A 199 8.28 20.36 -0.57
CA ASP A 199 6.92 20.71 -0.18
C ASP A 199 6.14 19.42 0.17
N HIS A 200 6.21 19.05 1.46
CA HIS A 200 5.59 17.83 1.97
C HIS A 200 4.08 17.80 1.73
N GLU A 201 3.39 18.92 1.88
CA GLU A 201 1.94 18.98 1.69
C GLU A 201 1.56 18.69 0.25
N LYS A 202 2.28 19.30 -0.70
CA LYS A 202 2.07 19.05 -2.12
C LYS A 202 2.35 17.62 -2.52
N VAL A 203 3.45 17.04 -2.02
CA VAL A 203 3.83 15.65 -2.32
C VAL A 203 2.84 14.65 -1.72
N MET A 204 2.40 14.87 -0.47
CA MET A 204 1.35 14.08 0.17
C MET A 204 0.04 14.14 -0.62
N HIS A 205 -0.36 15.34 -1.08
CA HIS A 205 -1.54 15.51 -1.89
C HIS A 205 -1.46 14.74 -3.21
N ILE A 206 -0.34 14.84 -3.94
CA ILE A 206 -0.11 14.10 -5.19
C ILE A 206 -0.19 12.59 -4.94
N GLY A 207 0.47 12.09 -3.91
CA GLY A 207 0.46 10.67 -3.54
C GLY A 207 -0.95 10.16 -3.22
N LYS A 208 -1.68 10.86 -2.37
CA LYS A 208 -3.05 10.55 -1.98
C LYS A 208 -3.99 10.45 -3.18
N GLU A 209 -3.96 11.47 -4.06
CA GLU A 209 -4.80 11.52 -5.25
C GLU A 209 -4.43 10.43 -6.28
N ALA A 210 -3.13 10.14 -6.45
CA ALA A 210 -2.65 9.09 -7.35
C ALA A 210 -3.12 7.70 -6.88
N LEU A 211 -2.98 7.38 -5.59
CA LEU A 211 -3.38 6.09 -5.02
C LEU A 211 -4.89 5.86 -5.04
N LYS A 212 -5.67 6.92 -4.83
CA LYS A 212 -7.13 6.87 -4.92
C LYS A 212 -7.61 6.51 -6.34
N VAL A 213 -6.99 7.08 -7.36
CA VAL A 213 -7.35 6.82 -8.76
C VAL A 213 -6.81 5.48 -9.25
N ALA A 214 -5.69 5.01 -8.70
CA ALA A 214 -5.01 3.80 -9.14
C ALA A 214 -5.61 2.49 -8.59
N GLY A 215 -6.71 2.52 -7.85
CA GLY A 215 -7.37 1.34 -7.25
C GLY A 215 -7.83 0.26 -8.24
N GLY A 216 -7.86 0.56 -9.55
CA GLY A 216 -8.09 -0.42 -10.63
C GLY A 216 -9.55 -0.82 -10.86
N PHE A 217 -10.50 -0.17 -10.19
CA PHE A 217 -11.96 -0.40 -10.32
C PHE A 217 -12.69 0.77 -10.99
N ALA A 218 -11.98 1.75 -11.52
CA ALA A 218 -12.59 2.84 -12.23
C ALA A 218 -13.18 2.36 -13.58
N LEU A 219 -14.23 3.03 -14.06
CA LEU A 219 -14.88 2.67 -15.34
C LEU A 219 -13.89 2.56 -16.51
N ALA A 220 -12.90 3.44 -16.56
CA ALA A 220 -11.87 3.40 -17.60
C ALA A 220 -10.97 2.16 -17.51
N ASP A 221 -10.77 1.59 -16.30
CA ASP A 221 -9.95 0.40 -16.09
C ASP A 221 -10.70 -0.90 -16.39
N VAL A 222 -12.03 -0.90 -16.26
CA VAL A 222 -12.86 -2.07 -16.51
C VAL A 222 -13.45 -2.09 -17.94
N PHE A 223 -13.38 -0.98 -18.67
CA PHE A 223 -13.71 -0.87 -20.10
C PHE A 223 -12.54 -0.31 -20.92
N PRO A 224 -11.40 -1.00 -20.97
CA PRO A 224 -10.18 -0.49 -21.61
C PRO A 224 -10.31 -0.28 -23.13
N SER A 225 -11.25 -0.95 -23.80
CA SER A 225 -11.50 -0.75 -25.23
C SER A 225 -12.23 0.58 -25.55
N VAL A 226 -12.91 1.17 -24.56
CA VAL A 226 -13.71 2.38 -24.72
C VAL A 226 -12.85 3.60 -24.37
N LYS A 227 -11.96 3.99 -25.29
CA LYS A 227 -11.03 5.12 -25.09
C LYS A 227 -11.72 6.44 -24.73
N LEU A 228 -12.97 6.61 -25.15
CA LEU A 228 -13.77 7.79 -24.85
C LEU A 228 -14.00 7.97 -23.33
N LEU A 229 -14.13 6.87 -22.58
CA LEU A 229 -14.27 6.92 -21.11
C LEU A 229 -13.06 7.53 -20.43
N HIS A 230 -11.84 7.35 -20.99
CA HIS A 230 -10.62 7.94 -20.46
C HIS A 230 -10.63 9.48 -20.54
N VAL A 231 -11.33 10.04 -21.55
CA VAL A 231 -11.42 11.48 -21.78
C VAL A 231 -12.62 12.07 -21.01
N ILE A 232 -13.80 11.49 -21.17
CA ILE A 232 -15.04 12.01 -20.55
C ILE A 232 -14.99 11.97 -19.02
N SER A 233 -14.37 10.94 -18.44
CA SER A 233 -14.21 10.85 -16.97
C SER A 233 -13.25 11.88 -16.40
N GLY A 234 -12.49 12.60 -17.24
CA GLY A 234 -11.42 13.49 -16.79
C GLY A 234 -10.22 12.76 -16.16
N MET A 235 -10.30 11.42 -16.03
CA MET A 235 -9.28 10.62 -15.34
C MET A 235 -7.89 10.79 -15.98
N ARG A 236 -7.82 10.74 -17.31
CA ARG A 236 -6.57 10.89 -18.04
C ARG A 236 -5.90 12.22 -17.74
N ALA A 237 -6.64 13.32 -17.86
CA ALA A 237 -6.10 14.65 -17.59
C ALA A 237 -5.65 14.82 -16.14
N LYS A 238 -6.40 14.24 -15.18
CA LYS A 238 -6.03 14.24 -13.77
C LYS A 238 -4.74 13.46 -13.54
N LEU A 239 -4.60 12.26 -14.08
CA LEU A 239 -3.40 11.43 -13.94
C LEU A 239 -2.18 12.08 -14.58
N GLU A 240 -2.31 12.63 -15.79
CA GLU A 240 -1.23 13.34 -16.50
C GLU A 240 -0.77 14.58 -15.73
N LYS A 241 -1.70 15.32 -15.10
CA LYS A 241 -1.38 16.46 -14.23
C LYS A 241 -0.58 16.01 -13.00
N LEU A 242 -1.06 14.99 -12.27
CA LEU A 242 -0.37 14.47 -11.10
C LEU A 242 1.03 13.96 -11.43
N GLN A 243 1.16 13.20 -12.53
CA GLN A 243 2.46 12.70 -12.98
C GLN A 243 3.42 13.85 -13.36
N LYS A 244 2.93 14.86 -14.05
CA LYS A 244 3.76 16.02 -14.40
C LYS A 244 4.24 16.78 -13.17
N GLU A 245 3.40 16.95 -12.17
CA GLU A 245 3.78 17.60 -10.92
C GLU A 245 4.80 16.78 -10.14
N ALA A 246 4.61 15.46 -10.05
CA ALA A 246 5.58 14.53 -9.43
C ALA A 246 6.92 14.55 -10.18
N ASP A 247 6.88 14.49 -11.52
CA ASP A 247 8.06 14.48 -12.37
C ASP A 247 8.90 15.75 -12.22
N MET A 248 8.27 16.93 -12.15
CA MET A 248 8.97 18.20 -11.90
C MET A 248 9.70 18.21 -10.55
N ILE A 249 9.07 17.66 -9.50
CA ILE A 249 9.70 17.58 -8.18
C ILE A 249 10.93 16.65 -8.24
N LEU A 250 10.79 15.47 -8.85
CA LEU A 250 11.88 14.50 -8.97
C LEU A 250 13.02 15.01 -9.86
N GLU A 251 12.71 15.73 -10.95
CA GLU A 251 13.73 16.37 -11.80
C GLU A 251 14.58 17.35 -11.02
N ASN A 252 13.94 18.23 -10.24
CA ASN A 252 14.64 19.22 -9.42
C ASN A 252 15.55 18.53 -8.38
N ILE A 253 15.05 17.49 -7.71
CA ILE A 253 15.83 16.72 -6.73
C ILE A 253 17.07 16.10 -7.39
N ILE A 254 16.92 15.45 -8.54
CA ILE A 254 18.02 14.82 -9.26
C ILE A 254 19.04 15.87 -9.74
N LYS A 255 18.57 17.00 -10.22
CA LYS A 255 19.43 18.10 -10.65
C LYS A 255 20.28 18.63 -9.51
N GLU A 256 19.68 18.93 -8.36
CA GLU A 256 20.38 19.38 -7.17
C GLU A 256 21.45 18.37 -6.70
N HIS A 257 21.14 17.05 -6.70
CA HIS A 257 22.13 16.03 -6.35
C HIS A 257 23.32 15.99 -7.32
N LYS A 258 23.10 16.19 -8.60
CA LYS A 258 24.19 16.28 -9.60
C LYS A 258 25.07 17.51 -9.39
N GLU A 259 24.48 18.65 -9.05
CA GLU A 259 25.20 19.88 -8.78
C GLU A 259 26.05 19.79 -7.49
N ASP A 260 25.49 19.23 -6.42
CA ASP A 260 26.20 19.00 -5.15
C ASP A 260 27.40 18.07 -5.31
N LYS A 261 27.25 16.98 -6.08
CA LYS A 261 28.36 16.06 -6.37
C LYS A 261 29.53 16.74 -7.09
N THR A 262 29.25 17.70 -7.94
CA THR A 262 30.30 18.50 -8.62
C THR A 262 31.03 19.43 -7.66
N THR A 263 30.31 19.97 -6.67
CA THR A 263 30.86 20.93 -5.70
C THR A 263 31.67 20.23 -4.61
N THR A 264 31.19 19.10 -4.10
CA THR A 264 31.85 18.33 -3.02
C THR A 264 33.16 17.66 -3.48
N LYS A 265 33.24 17.22 -4.75
CA LYS A 265 34.49 16.72 -5.35
C LYS A 265 35.60 17.76 -5.39
N SER A 266 35.27 19.03 -5.35
CA SER A 266 36.23 20.14 -5.35
C SER A 266 36.71 20.57 -3.94
N GLN A 267 36.03 20.13 -2.86
CA GLN A 267 36.30 20.60 -1.49
C GLN A 267 36.90 19.57 -0.53
N GLY A 268 37.03 18.28 -0.90
CA GLY A 268 37.73 17.24 -0.13
C GLY A 268 37.12 16.94 1.24
N GLU A 269 35.83 17.21 1.44
CA GLU A 269 35.14 16.98 2.72
C GLU A 269 34.63 15.54 2.84
N GLY A 270 34.62 15.05 4.11
CA GLY A 270 34.42 13.70 4.53
C GLY A 270 33.19 12.96 4.03
N GLU A 271 33.12 11.67 4.28
CA GLU A 271 32.02 10.77 3.89
C GLU A 271 30.65 11.33 4.29
N VAL A 272 29.94 11.90 3.31
CA VAL A 272 28.55 12.27 3.46
C VAL A 272 27.71 10.99 3.38
N GLU A 273 26.80 10.80 4.32
CA GLU A 273 25.89 9.66 4.35
C GLU A 273 25.00 9.66 3.09
N GLU A 274 25.16 8.61 2.25
CA GLU A 274 24.50 8.53 0.95
C GLU A 274 23.00 8.26 1.09
N ASP A 275 22.19 9.04 0.42
CA ASP A 275 20.77 8.79 0.27
C ASP A 275 20.44 7.85 -0.93
N LEU A 276 19.15 7.56 -1.15
CA LEU A 276 18.76 6.63 -2.20
C LEU A 276 19.00 7.18 -3.61
N VAL A 277 18.89 8.50 -3.80
CA VAL A 277 19.19 9.14 -5.10
C VAL A 277 20.66 9.05 -5.41
N ASP A 278 21.54 9.28 -4.43
CA ASP A 278 22.99 9.15 -4.60
C ASP A 278 23.39 7.76 -5.05
N VAL A 279 22.82 6.72 -4.42
CA VAL A 279 23.07 5.33 -4.81
C VAL A 279 22.65 5.07 -6.25
N LEU A 280 21.44 5.51 -6.64
CA LEU A 280 20.94 5.30 -8.00
C LEU A 280 21.75 6.06 -9.05
N LEU A 281 22.19 7.28 -8.75
CA LEU A 281 23.06 8.06 -9.63
C LEU A 281 24.45 7.41 -9.82
N LYS A 282 24.98 6.72 -8.81
CA LYS A 282 26.20 5.92 -8.99
C LYS A 282 26.02 4.80 -10.01
N TYR A 283 24.88 4.09 -9.96
CA TYR A 283 24.58 3.05 -10.95
C TYR A 283 24.31 3.61 -12.36
N HIS A 284 23.82 4.84 -12.46
CA HIS A 284 23.68 5.54 -13.75
C HIS A 284 25.04 5.91 -14.35
N ASP A 285 25.94 6.44 -13.54
CA ASP A 285 27.23 6.98 -13.98
C ASP A 285 28.26 5.87 -14.27
N HIS A 286 28.18 4.75 -13.54
CA HIS A 286 29.06 3.61 -13.70
C HIS A 286 28.29 2.48 -14.43
N SER A 287 28.59 2.24 -15.69
CA SER A 287 27.96 1.20 -16.56
C SER A 287 28.15 -0.23 -16.04
N CYS A 288 27.93 -0.48 -14.75
CA CYS A 288 28.07 -1.79 -14.10
C CYS A 288 26.89 -2.73 -14.35
N LEU A 289 25.81 -2.21 -14.98
CA LEU A 289 24.60 -2.96 -15.26
C LEU A 289 24.63 -3.47 -16.71
N LYS A 290 23.93 -4.59 -16.95
CA LYS A 290 23.72 -5.10 -18.30
C LYS A 290 22.83 -4.21 -19.19
N PHE A 291 22.21 -3.19 -18.60
CA PHE A 291 21.42 -2.16 -19.27
C PHE A 291 21.80 -0.77 -18.69
N SER A 292 21.58 0.28 -19.46
CA SER A 292 21.78 1.64 -18.99
C SER A 292 20.60 2.09 -18.14
N LEU A 293 20.83 2.43 -16.86
CA LEU A 293 19.83 3.02 -16.00
C LEU A 293 19.65 4.49 -16.40
N THR A 294 18.48 4.83 -16.95
CA THR A 294 18.18 6.21 -17.36
C THR A 294 17.71 7.07 -16.20
N VAL A 295 17.73 8.40 -16.35
CA VAL A 295 17.16 9.32 -15.36
C VAL A 295 15.66 9.03 -15.14
N GLU A 296 14.92 8.69 -16.18
CA GLU A 296 13.51 8.28 -16.07
C GLU A 296 13.34 7.02 -15.19
N ASN A 297 14.25 6.05 -15.32
CA ASN A 297 14.23 4.88 -14.45
C ASN A 297 14.55 5.24 -12.99
N ILE A 298 15.47 6.16 -12.75
CA ILE A 298 15.75 6.66 -11.40
C ILE A 298 14.52 7.30 -10.79
N LYS A 299 13.85 8.20 -11.51
CA LYS A 299 12.58 8.82 -11.07
C LYS A 299 11.53 7.77 -10.75
N ALA A 300 11.37 6.75 -11.61
CA ALA A 300 10.43 5.67 -11.43
C ALA A 300 10.68 4.89 -10.13
N VAL A 301 11.92 4.54 -9.83
CA VAL A 301 12.31 3.84 -8.60
C VAL A 301 12.06 4.67 -7.36
N ILE A 302 12.47 5.94 -7.41
CA ILE A 302 12.30 6.87 -6.28
C ILE A 302 10.81 7.07 -5.99
N GLN A 303 9.99 7.26 -7.03
CA GLN A 303 8.55 7.42 -6.89
C GLN A 303 7.91 6.19 -6.23
N ASP A 304 8.31 4.97 -6.62
CA ASP A 304 7.83 3.74 -6.00
C ASP A 304 8.23 3.64 -4.51
N ILE A 305 9.51 3.85 -4.19
CA ILE A 305 10.01 3.74 -2.81
C ILE A 305 9.38 4.80 -1.93
N PHE A 306 9.34 6.04 -2.41
CA PHE A 306 8.77 7.15 -1.66
C PHE A 306 7.26 6.97 -1.43
N GLY A 307 6.49 6.70 -2.48
CA GLY A 307 5.04 6.53 -2.37
C GLY A 307 4.67 5.30 -1.54
N ALA A 308 5.25 4.14 -1.85
CA ALA A 308 4.93 2.91 -1.14
C ALA A 308 5.41 2.93 0.32
N GLY A 309 6.62 3.44 0.58
CA GLY A 309 7.22 3.46 1.93
C GLY A 309 6.54 4.45 2.87
N SER A 310 6.03 5.56 2.36
CA SER A 310 5.34 6.56 3.19
C SER A 310 3.91 6.15 3.48
N GLU A 311 3.15 5.91 2.43
CA GLU A 311 1.70 5.72 2.50
C GLU A 311 1.28 4.48 3.31
N THR A 312 1.87 3.33 3.00
CA THR A 312 1.48 2.07 3.65
C THR A 312 1.86 2.06 5.13
N SER A 313 3.02 2.60 5.48
CA SER A 313 3.50 2.66 6.86
C SER A 313 2.64 3.60 7.70
N SER A 314 2.32 4.82 7.20
CA SER A 314 1.45 5.75 7.92
C SER A 314 0.04 5.22 8.09
N THR A 315 -0.53 4.60 7.06
CA THR A 315 -1.86 3.94 7.12
C THR A 315 -1.88 2.85 8.20
N THR A 316 -0.83 2.03 8.29
CA THR A 316 -0.76 0.96 9.29
C THR A 316 -0.65 1.52 10.71
N VAL A 317 0.15 2.58 10.94
CA VAL A 317 0.26 3.24 12.25
C VAL A 317 -1.07 3.89 12.65
N ASP A 318 -1.78 4.51 11.72
CA ASP A 318 -3.11 5.11 11.96
C ASP A 318 -4.14 4.06 12.38
N TRP A 319 -4.24 2.94 11.67
CA TRP A 319 -5.08 1.79 12.05
C TRP A 319 -4.69 1.20 13.40
N LEU A 320 -3.41 1.03 13.66
CA LEU A 320 -2.87 0.47 14.89
C LEU A 320 -3.26 1.34 16.10
N MET A 321 -3.10 2.67 15.99
CA MET A 321 -3.51 3.59 17.04
C MET A 321 -5.02 3.56 17.27
N ALA A 322 -5.81 3.51 16.19
CA ALA A 322 -7.27 3.42 16.28
C ALA A 322 -7.72 2.12 16.97
N GLU A 323 -7.14 0.98 16.58
CA GLU A 323 -7.44 -0.30 17.23
C GLU A 323 -7.07 -0.30 18.73
N MET A 324 -5.93 0.28 19.09
CA MET A 324 -5.55 0.38 20.49
C MET A 324 -6.48 1.29 21.28
N ILE A 325 -6.95 2.39 20.71
CA ILE A 325 -7.95 3.28 21.34
C ILE A 325 -9.27 2.53 21.56
N LYS A 326 -9.68 1.73 20.58
CA LYS A 326 -10.89 0.90 20.67
C LYS A 326 -10.76 -0.24 21.67
N ASN A 327 -9.54 -0.67 21.98
CA ASN A 327 -9.22 -1.77 22.86
C ASN A 327 -8.32 -1.32 24.03
N PRO A 328 -8.84 -0.63 25.07
CA PRO A 328 -8.04 -0.02 26.15
C PRO A 328 -7.14 -0.99 26.90
N ARG A 329 -7.53 -2.28 27.02
CA ARG A 329 -6.70 -3.33 27.63
C ARG A 329 -5.40 -3.51 26.82
N ILE A 330 -5.51 -3.60 25.50
CA ILE A 330 -4.38 -3.81 24.61
C ILE A 330 -3.49 -2.57 24.63
N MET A 331 -4.07 -1.37 24.56
CA MET A 331 -3.37 -0.10 24.70
C MET A 331 -2.51 -0.08 25.96
N LYS A 332 -3.12 -0.40 27.10
CA LYS A 332 -2.44 -0.41 28.39
C LYS A 332 -1.28 -1.40 28.42
N MET A 333 -1.48 -2.63 27.96
CA MET A 333 -0.42 -3.65 27.92
C MET A 333 0.76 -3.20 27.05
N ALA A 334 0.49 -2.64 25.88
CA ALA A 334 1.52 -2.13 24.97
C ALA A 334 2.28 -0.93 25.59
N GLN A 335 1.56 0.00 26.25
CA GLN A 335 2.18 1.13 26.98
C GLN A 335 3.05 0.67 28.13
N ASP A 336 2.55 -0.27 28.95
CA ASP A 336 3.27 -0.78 30.12
C ASP A 336 4.59 -1.44 29.67
N GLU A 337 4.58 -2.30 28.62
CA GLU A 337 5.79 -2.91 28.05
C GLU A 337 6.79 -1.85 27.53
N VAL A 338 6.31 -0.92 26.71
CA VAL A 338 7.17 0.11 26.09
C VAL A 338 7.82 0.98 27.18
N ARG A 339 7.03 1.40 28.19
CA ARG A 339 7.50 2.21 29.32
C ARG A 339 8.48 1.44 30.18
N GLU A 340 8.24 0.18 30.48
CA GLU A 340 9.18 -0.67 31.22
C GLU A 340 10.52 -0.79 30.50
N VAL A 341 10.50 -1.12 29.18
CA VAL A 341 11.72 -1.30 28.39
C VAL A 341 12.55 -0.02 28.35
N PHE A 342 11.96 1.13 28.01
CA PHE A 342 12.70 2.39 27.93
C PHE A 342 13.16 2.88 29.31
N ASN A 343 12.34 2.80 30.35
CA ASN A 343 12.71 3.20 31.70
C ASN A 343 13.85 2.34 32.25
N ARG A 344 13.84 1.02 32.02
CA ARG A 344 14.90 0.10 32.42
C ARG A 344 16.22 0.43 31.75
N LYS A 345 16.22 0.81 30.45
CA LYS A 345 17.42 1.17 29.71
C LYS A 345 17.93 2.58 29.99
N GLY A 346 17.07 3.47 30.50
CA GLY A 346 17.40 4.85 30.80
C GLY A 346 17.56 5.75 29.57
N HIS A 347 17.28 5.23 28.37
CA HIS A 347 17.28 5.97 27.11
C HIS A 347 16.26 5.37 26.13
N VAL A 348 15.83 6.21 25.20
CA VAL A 348 14.85 5.86 24.17
C VAL A 348 15.58 5.80 22.85
N ASP A 349 15.74 4.59 22.32
CA ASP A 349 16.36 4.35 21.03
C ASP A 349 15.67 3.21 20.25
N GLU A 350 15.89 3.18 18.94
CA GLU A 350 15.34 2.16 18.06
C GLU A 350 15.85 0.75 18.41
N THR A 351 17.06 0.62 18.97
CA THR A 351 17.63 -0.70 19.27
C THR A 351 16.92 -1.42 20.41
N SER A 352 16.17 -0.68 21.22
CA SER A 352 15.38 -1.19 22.34
C SER A 352 14.08 -1.89 21.90
N ILE A 353 13.59 -1.56 20.71
CA ILE A 353 12.28 -2.05 20.21
C ILE A 353 12.25 -3.57 20.06
N LYS A 354 13.39 -4.19 19.73
CA LYS A 354 13.50 -5.67 19.65
C LYS A 354 13.11 -6.39 20.95
N ASP A 355 13.14 -5.71 22.08
CA ASP A 355 12.81 -6.25 23.40
C ASP A 355 11.30 -6.10 23.72
N MET A 356 10.54 -5.38 22.85
CA MET A 356 9.11 -5.12 22.98
C MET A 356 8.29 -6.22 22.26
N LYS A 357 8.08 -7.32 22.95
CA LYS A 357 7.42 -8.50 22.38
C LYS A 357 5.93 -8.25 22.11
N TYR A 358 5.23 -7.65 23.07
CA TYR A 358 3.81 -7.39 22.94
C TYR A 358 3.50 -6.36 21.85
N LEU A 359 4.28 -5.30 21.77
CA LEU A 359 4.15 -4.33 20.67
C LEU A 359 4.29 -5.00 19.29
N ASN A 360 5.18 -5.96 19.15
CA ASN A 360 5.32 -6.72 17.91
C ASN A 360 4.07 -7.55 17.58
N LEU A 361 3.42 -8.16 18.62
CA LEU A 361 2.15 -8.87 18.43
C LEU A 361 1.04 -7.89 17.98
N VAL A 362 0.98 -6.69 18.56
CA VAL A 362 0.00 -5.64 18.18
C VAL A 362 0.19 -5.25 16.72
N ILE A 363 1.43 -5.05 16.26
CA ILE A 363 1.75 -4.74 14.86
C ILE A 363 1.32 -5.89 13.94
N LYS A 364 1.63 -7.14 14.30
CA LYS A 364 1.21 -8.32 13.54
C LYS A 364 -0.31 -8.38 13.40
N GLU A 365 -1.04 -8.17 14.47
CA GLU A 365 -2.51 -8.21 14.46
C GLU A 365 -3.11 -7.08 13.64
N THR A 366 -2.52 -5.89 13.71
CA THR A 366 -2.92 -4.76 12.85
C THR A 366 -2.74 -5.11 11.37
N LEU A 367 -1.59 -5.67 11.00
CA LEU A 367 -1.33 -6.08 9.61
C LEU A 367 -2.26 -7.21 9.14
N ARG A 368 -2.78 -8.04 10.05
CA ARG A 368 -3.76 -9.08 9.73
C ARG A 368 -5.14 -8.48 9.45
N LEU A 369 -5.64 -7.64 10.36
CA LEU A 369 -6.97 -7.04 10.25
C LEU A 369 -7.00 -5.91 9.22
N HIS A 370 -5.97 -5.08 9.18
CA HIS A 370 -5.90 -3.89 8.34
C HIS A 370 -4.68 -3.94 7.41
N PRO A 371 -4.56 -4.96 6.51
CA PRO A 371 -3.50 -4.94 5.52
C PRO A 371 -3.65 -3.69 4.66
N ALA A 372 -2.63 -2.82 4.64
CA ALA A 372 -2.70 -1.54 3.95
C ALA A 372 -3.10 -1.69 2.46
N ALA A 373 -2.71 -2.80 1.82
CA ALA A 373 -3.10 -3.16 0.47
C ALA A 373 -3.99 -4.43 0.50
N PRO A 374 -5.33 -4.32 0.67
CA PRO A 374 -6.22 -5.45 0.91
C PRO A 374 -6.25 -6.46 -0.25
N PHE A 375 -5.99 -5.99 -1.47
CA PHE A 375 -5.90 -6.83 -2.67
C PHE A 375 -4.47 -7.12 -3.11
N LEU A 376 -3.47 -6.70 -2.33
CA LEU A 376 -2.09 -6.62 -2.80
C LEU A 376 -2.02 -5.81 -4.10
N LEU A 377 -0.96 -5.97 -4.89
CA LEU A 377 -0.95 -5.41 -6.23
C LEU A 377 -1.45 -6.47 -7.22
N PRO A 378 -2.41 -6.12 -8.12
CA PRO A 378 -3.01 -7.08 -9.04
C PRO A 378 -1.95 -7.73 -9.93
N ARG A 379 -2.19 -8.98 -10.29
CA ARG A 379 -1.38 -9.78 -11.20
C ARG A 379 -2.12 -10.04 -12.51
N GLU A 380 -1.42 -10.50 -13.52
CA GLU A 380 -2.02 -10.91 -14.80
C GLU A 380 -1.45 -12.27 -15.23
N CYS A 381 -2.33 -13.13 -15.70
CA CYS A 381 -1.99 -14.45 -16.19
C CYS A 381 -1.28 -14.36 -17.54
N ARG A 382 -0.02 -14.82 -17.61
CA ARG A 382 0.85 -14.76 -18.77
C ARG A 382 0.49 -15.80 -19.85
N GLU A 383 0.06 -16.97 -19.39
CA GLU A 383 -0.31 -18.11 -20.23
C GLU A 383 -1.43 -18.91 -19.58
N THR A 384 -2.17 -19.67 -20.35
CA THR A 384 -3.26 -20.49 -19.82
C THR A 384 -2.71 -21.56 -18.89
N CYS A 385 -3.25 -21.65 -17.67
CA CYS A 385 -2.86 -22.62 -16.65
C CYS A 385 -4.07 -23.20 -15.93
N GLU A 386 -3.82 -24.10 -15.00
CA GLU A 386 -4.83 -24.70 -14.14
C GLU A 386 -4.55 -24.31 -12.67
N ILE A 387 -5.60 -23.87 -11.95
CA ILE A 387 -5.58 -23.56 -10.52
C ILE A 387 -6.77 -24.28 -9.87
N ALA A 388 -6.51 -25.08 -8.85
CA ALA A 388 -7.53 -25.85 -8.12
C ALA A 388 -8.47 -26.63 -9.07
N GLY A 389 -7.96 -27.19 -10.16
CA GLY A 389 -8.72 -27.96 -11.15
C GLY A 389 -9.48 -27.09 -12.18
N TYR A 390 -9.37 -25.76 -12.13
CA TYR A 390 -10.01 -24.85 -13.06
C TYR A 390 -9.01 -24.26 -14.07
N LYS A 391 -9.45 -24.13 -15.31
CA LYS A 391 -8.64 -23.54 -16.39
C LYS A 391 -8.71 -22.02 -16.36
N ILE A 392 -7.58 -21.37 -16.16
CA ILE A 392 -7.44 -19.91 -16.13
C ILE A 392 -6.90 -19.42 -17.47
N PRO A 393 -7.67 -18.61 -18.22
CA PRO A 393 -7.22 -18.09 -19.51
C PRO A 393 -6.09 -17.08 -19.39
N VAL A 394 -5.27 -16.99 -20.43
CA VAL A 394 -4.26 -15.93 -20.60
C VAL A 394 -4.91 -14.53 -20.48
N LYS A 395 -4.16 -13.55 -19.97
CA LYS A 395 -4.61 -12.15 -19.72
C LYS A 395 -5.74 -12.01 -18.69
N THR A 396 -6.04 -13.06 -17.92
CA THR A 396 -6.92 -12.93 -16.78
C THR A 396 -6.21 -12.08 -15.71
N ARG A 397 -6.86 -11.00 -15.27
CA ARG A 397 -6.42 -10.24 -14.09
C ARG A 397 -6.60 -11.12 -12.86
N VAL A 398 -5.66 -11.07 -11.93
CA VAL A 398 -5.74 -11.82 -10.68
C VAL A 398 -5.68 -10.85 -9.51
N VAL A 399 -6.68 -10.93 -8.65
CA VAL A 399 -6.82 -10.15 -7.43
C VAL A 399 -6.80 -11.12 -6.25
N ILE A 400 -5.86 -10.91 -5.32
CA ILE A 400 -5.73 -11.73 -4.12
C ILE A 400 -6.28 -10.92 -2.95
N ASN A 401 -7.39 -11.37 -2.38
CA ASN A 401 -8.03 -10.69 -1.27
C ASN A 401 -7.34 -11.05 0.06
N ALA A 402 -6.16 -10.44 0.31
CA ALA A 402 -5.37 -10.66 1.52
C ALA A 402 -6.16 -10.25 2.78
N TRP A 403 -7.05 -9.27 2.67
CA TRP A 403 -7.94 -8.85 3.74
C TRP A 403 -8.94 -9.95 4.14
N ALA A 404 -9.53 -10.64 3.17
CA ALA A 404 -10.41 -11.78 3.42
C ALA A 404 -9.64 -13.00 3.95
N ILE A 405 -8.46 -13.28 3.39
CA ILE A 405 -7.58 -14.38 3.83
C ILE A 405 -7.18 -14.18 5.31
N GLY A 406 -6.83 -12.94 5.69
CA GLY A 406 -6.52 -12.60 7.09
C GLY A 406 -7.71 -12.70 8.05
N ARG A 407 -8.91 -12.95 7.52
CA ARG A 407 -10.18 -13.13 8.28
C ARG A 407 -10.81 -14.50 8.07
N ASP A 408 -10.13 -15.44 7.46
CA ASP A 408 -10.65 -16.80 7.24
C ASP A 408 -10.72 -17.57 8.56
N ALA A 409 -11.94 -17.91 9.00
CA ALA A 409 -12.20 -18.66 10.24
C ALA A 409 -11.56 -20.06 10.27
N LYS A 410 -11.14 -20.58 9.13
CA LYS A 410 -10.37 -21.83 9.02
C LYS A 410 -9.01 -21.72 9.72
N TYR A 411 -8.39 -20.54 9.71
CA TYR A 411 -7.05 -20.31 10.26
C TYR A 411 -7.07 -19.40 11.50
N TRP A 412 -8.07 -18.54 11.61
CA TRP A 412 -8.14 -17.50 12.63
C TRP A 412 -9.37 -17.64 13.51
N THR A 413 -9.20 -18.02 14.77
CA THR A 413 -10.27 -18.01 15.76
C THR A 413 -10.73 -16.59 16.00
N GLU A 414 -12.05 -16.34 16.04
CA GLU A 414 -12.62 -15.00 16.18
C GLU A 414 -11.95 -13.98 15.22
N PRO A 415 -12.05 -14.22 13.89
CA PRO A 415 -11.21 -13.54 12.91
C PRO A 415 -11.43 -12.03 12.84
N GLU A 416 -12.58 -11.50 13.26
CA GLU A 416 -12.92 -10.08 13.24
C GLU A 416 -12.48 -9.33 14.52
N ILE A 417 -12.05 -10.05 15.57
CA ILE A 417 -11.62 -9.45 16.83
C ILE A 417 -10.13 -9.11 16.76
N PHE A 418 -9.80 -7.88 17.20
CA PHE A 418 -8.40 -7.45 17.39
C PHE A 418 -7.83 -8.13 18.63
N TYR A 419 -7.05 -9.19 18.45
CA TYR A 419 -6.51 -10.04 19.52
C TYR A 419 -5.03 -10.36 19.27
N PRO A 420 -4.09 -9.50 19.67
CA PRO A 420 -2.64 -9.67 19.43
C PRO A 420 -2.08 -10.98 19.99
N GLU A 421 -2.63 -11.46 21.10
CA GLU A 421 -2.15 -12.66 21.78
C GLU A 421 -2.29 -13.95 20.94
N ARG A 422 -3.05 -13.91 19.82
CA ARG A 422 -3.10 -15.04 18.87
C ARG A 422 -1.73 -15.35 18.25
N PHE A 423 -0.83 -14.40 18.26
CA PHE A 423 0.54 -14.57 17.76
C PHE A 423 1.55 -14.96 18.84
N LEU A 424 1.17 -15.08 20.12
CA LEU A 424 2.09 -15.24 21.24
C LEU A 424 2.96 -16.51 21.08
N ASP A 425 2.33 -17.66 20.81
CA ASP A 425 3.01 -18.95 20.61
C ASP A 425 2.90 -19.46 19.17
N SER A 426 2.64 -18.53 18.24
CA SER A 426 2.42 -18.86 16.84
C SER A 426 3.71 -18.71 16.03
N SER A 427 4.00 -19.70 15.17
CA SER A 427 5.06 -19.62 14.16
C SER A 427 4.64 -18.84 12.90
N VAL A 428 3.39 -18.36 12.85
CA VAL A 428 2.88 -17.61 11.69
C VAL A 428 3.57 -16.26 11.58
N ASP A 429 4.11 -15.98 10.38
CA ASP A 429 4.85 -14.77 10.11
C ASP A 429 4.54 -14.25 8.68
N TYR A 430 4.73 -12.94 8.47
CA TYR A 430 4.49 -12.24 7.19
C TYR A 430 5.60 -12.45 6.14
N LYS A 431 6.51 -13.41 6.34
CA LYS A 431 7.67 -13.67 5.43
C LYS A 431 7.31 -14.37 4.11
N GLY A 432 6.01 -14.50 3.78
CA GLY A 432 5.54 -15.09 2.52
C GLY A 432 5.59 -16.62 2.46
N THR A 433 5.73 -17.28 3.61
CA THR A 433 5.66 -18.75 3.76
C THR A 433 4.32 -19.20 4.34
N ASN A 434 3.67 -18.36 5.11
CA ASN A 434 2.37 -18.55 5.72
C ASN A 434 1.30 -17.87 4.87
N PHE A 435 0.60 -18.61 4.03
CA PHE A 435 -0.34 -18.04 3.07
C PHE A 435 -1.66 -17.59 3.70
N GLU A 436 -1.95 -18.00 4.91
CA GLU A 436 -3.01 -17.45 5.77
C GLU A 436 -2.70 -16.03 6.27
N TYR A 437 -1.44 -15.58 6.16
CA TYR A 437 -0.98 -14.27 6.64
C TYR A 437 -0.01 -13.62 5.66
N ILE A 438 -0.53 -12.91 4.67
CA ILE A 438 0.23 -12.34 3.54
C ILE A 438 0.08 -10.82 3.36
N PRO A 439 0.19 -9.99 4.42
CA PRO A 439 0.03 -8.53 4.27
C PRO A 439 1.06 -7.90 3.33
N PHE A 440 2.22 -8.53 3.15
CA PHE A 440 3.29 -8.11 2.23
C PHE A 440 3.35 -8.95 0.95
N GLY A 441 2.34 -9.78 0.70
CA GLY A 441 2.35 -10.72 -0.41
C GLY A 441 3.33 -11.88 -0.24
N ALA A 442 3.57 -12.62 -1.32
CA ALA A 442 4.51 -13.73 -1.36
C ALA A 442 5.13 -13.89 -2.76
N GLY A 443 6.11 -14.80 -2.90
CA GLY A 443 6.77 -15.12 -4.15
C GLY A 443 7.71 -14.02 -4.65
N ARG A 444 8.01 -14.02 -5.95
CA ARG A 444 8.97 -13.10 -6.58
C ARG A 444 8.58 -11.63 -6.44
N ARG A 445 7.28 -11.34 -6.36
CA ARG A 445 6.70 -10.00 -6.24
C ARG A 445 6.37 -9.58 -4.79
N MET A 446 6.89 -10.33 -3.81
CA MET A 446 6.78 -9.95 -2.40
C MET A 446 7.36 -8.56 -2.14
N CYS A 447 6.80 -7.83 -1.19
CA CYS A 447 7.24 -6.49 -0.84
C CYS A 447 8.75 -6.45 -0.52
N PRO A 448 9.54 -5.59 -1.17
CA PRO A 448 10.97 -5.45 -0.85
C PRO A 448 11.22 -4.57 0.37
N GLY A 449 10.22 -3.78 0.78
CA GLY A 449 10.36 -2.75 1.81
C GLY A 449 9.92 -3.20 3.21
N ILE A 450 9.77 -4.49 3.48
CA ILE A 450 9.27 -4.98 4.77
C ILE A 450 10.10 -4.43 5.94
N ALA A 451 11.43 -4.56 5.87
CA ALA A 451 12.31 -4.08 6.95
C ALA A 451 12.21 -2.55 7.13
N TYR A 452 12.09 -1.81 6.03
CA TYR A 452 11.95 -0.36 6.05
C TYR A 452 10.59 0.06 6.67
N GLY A 453 9.50 -0.55 6.23
CA GLY A 453 8.16 -0.26 6.74
C GLY A 453 8.04 -0.57 8.23
N LEU A 454 8.53 -1.74 8.67
CA LEU A 454 8.49 -2.13 10.08
C LEU A 454 9.29 -1.16 10.95
N ALA A 455 10.54 -0.84 10.60
CA ALA A 455 11.35 0.09 11.38
C ALA A 455 10.69 1.47 11.53
N ASN A 456 10.02 1.97 10.47
CA ASN A 456 9.27 3.22 10.54
C ASN A 456 8.06 3.13 11.47
N MET A 457 7.30 2.04 11.40
CA MET A 457 6.10 1.85 12.22
C MET A 457 6.44 1.63 13.71
N GLU A 458 7.37 0.72 13.96
CA GLU A 458 7.76 0.32 15.32
C GLU A 458 8.22 1.49 16.16
N LEU A 459 9.11 2.34 15.64
CA LEU A 459 9.65 3.48 16.37
C LEU A 459 8.57 4.55 16.63
N GLN A 460 7.74 4.85 15.61
CA GLN A 460 6.68 5.83 15.78
C GLN A 460 5.70 5.40 16.87
N VAL A 461 5.23 4.15 16.81
CA VAL A 461 4.26 3.64 17.78
C VAL A 461 4.88 3.56 19.17
N ALA A 462 6.09 3.04 19.31
CA ALA A 462 6.77 2.96 20.60
C ALA A 462 6.88 4.34 21.27
N LEU A 463 7.27 5.38 20.52
CA LEU A 463 7.41 6.74 21.07
C LEU A 463 6.07 7.43 21.34
N LEU A 464 5.03 7.16 20.56
CA LEU A 464 3.67 7.65 20.84
C LEU A 464 3.12 7.02 22.14
N LEU A 465 3.36 5.74 22.39
CA LEU A 465 2.95 5.02 23.58
C LEU A 465 3.78 5.41 24.82
N TYR A 466 5.06 5.65 24.63
CA TYR A 466 5.95 6.04 25.72
C TYR A 466 5.61 7.43 26.28
N ASN A 467 5.42 8.40 25.37
CA ASN A 467 5.35 9.81 25.77
C ASN A 467 3.95 10.28 26.18
N PHE A 468 2.90 9.57 25.78
CA PHE A 468 1.54 10.06 26.00
C PHE A 468 0.58 8.99 26.47
N ASP A 469 -0.37 9.41 27.31
CA ASP A 469 -1.66 8.75 27.46
C ASP A 469 -2.65 9.38 26.47
N TRP A 470 -3.53 8.56 25.93
CA TRP A 470 -4.41 8.96 24.83
C TRP A 470 -5.87 8.87 25.22
N LYS A 471 -6.66 9.87 24.86
CA LYS A 471 -8.12 9.89 25.06
C LYS A 471 -8.81 10.37 23.79
N LEU A 472 -10.04 9.92 23.59
CA LEU A 472 -10.93 10.48 22.58
C LEU A 472 -11.38 11.89 23.00
N PRO A 473 -11.57 12.82 22.07
CA PRO A 473 -12.06 14.16 22.35
C PRO A 473 -13.56 14.14 22.71
N TYR A 474 -14.02 15.22 23.37
CA TYR A 474 -15.45 15.51 23.56
C TYR A 474 -16.24 14.39 24.27
N GLU A 475 -15.62 13.70 25.23
CA GLU A 475 -16.24 12.58 25.99
C GLU A 475 -16.76 11.44 25.10
N MET A 476 -16.28 11.35 23.84
CA MET A 476 -16.60 10.26 22.93
C MET A 476 -16.19 8.91 23.54
N LYS A 477 -17.06 7.93 23.45
CA LYS A 477 -16.77 6.57 23.92
C LYS A 477 -15.96 5.80 22.86
N THR A 478 -15.23 4.80 23.30
CA THR A 478 -14.42 3.96 22.41
C THR A 478 -15.26 3.19 21.38
N GLU A 479 -16.51 2.86 21.72
CA GLU A 479 -17.46 2.20 20.82
C GLU A 479 -17.89 3.11 19.65
N ASP A 480 -17.91 4.44 19.87
CA ASP A 480 -18.34 5.44 18.88
C ASP A 480 -17.23 5.82 17.89
N LEU A 481 -16.01 5.30 18.08
CA LEU A 481 -14.90 5.56 17.16
C LEU A 481 -15.21 5.02 15.76
N ASP A 482 -15.26 5.91 14.78
CA ASP A 482 -15.49 5.53 13.39
C ASP A 482 -14.32 4.71 12.85
N MET A 483 -14.58 3.45 12.49
CA MET A 483 -13.64 2.51 11.90
C MET A 483 -13.95 2.27 10.41
N THR A 484 -14.76 3.12 9.77
CA THR A 484 -15.07 2.99 8.35
C THR A 484 -13.84 3.26 7.48
N GLU A 485 -13.84 2.60 6.34
CA GLU A 485 -12.71 2.55 5.40
C GLU A 485 -12.93 3.46 4.19
N ASP A 486 -11.86 4.07 3.67
CA ASP A 486 -11.79 4.72 2.36
C ASP A 486 -10.93 3.88 1.41
N PHE A 487 -11.55 3.41 0.33
CA PHE A 487 -10.94 2.44 -0.57
C PHE A 487 -10.05 3.11 -1.65
N GLY A 488 -8.86 2.57 -1.80
CA GLY A 488 -7.89 2.88 -2.87
C GLY A 488 -7.00 1.67 -3.15
N ILE A 489 -5.79 1.88 -3.65
CA ILE A 489 -4.73 0.84 -3.62
C ILE A 489 -4.42 0.50 -2.16
N THR A 490 -4.34 1.53 -1.31
CA THR A 490 -4.30 1.41 0.15
C THR A 490 -5.69 1.70 0.70
N VAL A 491 -6.07 0.98 1.77
CA VAL A 491 -7.31 1.21 2.51
C VAL A 491 -6.99 1.94 3.80
N ARG A 492 -7.41 3.19 3.85
CA ARG A 492 -7.24 4.08 5.01
C ARG A 492 -8.51 4.11 5.82
N ARG A 493 -8.42 4.67 7.01
CA ARG A 493 -9.60 5.14 7.71
C ARG A 493 -10.24 6.29 6.92
N LYS A 494 -11.56 6.31 6.88
CA LYS A 494 -12.32 7.36 6.19
C LYS A 494 -12.20 8.69 6.92
N GLU A 495 -12.37 8.64 8.24
CA GLU A 495 -12.26 9.79 9.11
C GLU A 495 -10.90 9.82 9.80
N ASN A 496 -10.30 11.01 9.90
CA ASN A 496 -9.04 11.21 10.60
C ASN A 496 -9.17 10.90 12.09
N LEU A 497 -8.12 10.33 12.69
CA LEU A 497 -8.05 10.02 14.11
C LEU A 497 -7.71 11.29 14.92
N HIS A 498 -8.69 11.80 15.62
CA HIS A 498 -8.51 12.91 16.55
C HIS A 498 -8.39 12.39 17.97
N LEU A 499 -7.28 12.71 18.64
CA LEU A 499 -7.01 12.28 20.02
C LEU A 499 -6.52 13.44 20.87
N VAL A 500 -6.71 13.31 22.19
CA VAL A 500 -6.20 14.23 23.19
C VAL A 500 -4.97 13.60 23.85
N PRO A 501 -3.76 14.14 23.66
CA PRO A 501 -2.56 13.66 24.31
C PRO A 501 -2.44 14.20 25.74
N THR A 502 -2.14 13.32 26.67
CA THR A 502 -1.71 13.68 28.04
C THR A 502 -0.26 13.24 28.20
N PRO A 503 0.70 14.15 28.41
CA PRO A 503 2.10 13.77 28.56
C PRO A 503 2.32 12.80 29.74
N TYR A 504 3.07 11.74 29.47
CA TYR A 504 3.53 10.81 30.49
C TYR A 504 4.91 11.27 31.02
N TYR A 505 5.01 11.37 32.32
CA TYR A 505 6.27 11.68 33.03
C TYR A 505 6.68 10.44 33.82
N PRO A 506 7.81 9.80 33.48
CA PRO A 506 8.29 8.67 34.25
C PRO A 506 8.58 9.09 35.68
N ALA A 507 8.19 8.26 36.66
CA ALA A 507 8.56 8.48 38.05
C ALA A 507 10.10 8.53 38.16
N PRO A 508 10.67 9.40 39.03
CA PRO A 508 12.11 9.42 39.27
C PRO A 508 12.59 8.02 39.62
N ILE A 509 13.60 7.49 38.91
CA ILE A 509 14.21 6.20 39.24
C ILE A 509 14.89 6.41 40.59
N THR A 510 14.26 6.00 41.68
CA THR A 510 14.92 5.80 42.95
C THR A 510 15.89 4.65 42.80
N ARG A 511 17.14 4.95 42.52
CA ARG A 511 18.21 3.92 42.57
C ARG A 511 18.29 3.41 44.01
N PRO A 512 18.21 2.09 44.26
CA PRO A 512 18.39 1.52 45.58
C PRO A 512 19.81 1.81 46.10
#